data_6ece023c7893ceadc4e77eab37547cd7
#
_entry.id   6ece023c7893ceadc4e77eab37547cd7
#
_cell.length_a   1.000
_cell.length_b   1.000
_cell.length_c   1.000
_cell.angle_alpha   90.00
_cell.angle_beta   90.00
_cell.angle_gamma   90.00
#
_symmetry.space_group_name_H-M   'P 1'
#
loop_
_entity.id
_entity.type
_entity.pdbx_description
1 polymer ?
#
loop_
_entity_poly.entity_id
_entity_poly.type
_entity_poly.pdbx_seq_one_letter_code
_entity_poly.pdbx_strand_id
1 'polypeptide(L)'
;MDSIEDHHRYQSSDEEDFQESIEKAVTLPKPILLWRKTPPENVLSCSTLIIGTAFGASALLHTIQNKTLLGSLVLPGIDLKDNTADINSPTNANCNIYELNLDPSVVLVPCNYEIKDQDSLNFAKGIMNHIKATRIVILDTLSPSTYLSGSPDIEYNYPWLRLLQTAGSTTSSKIPTLEVPNLIQNLGAALMGYCEVRGLKDSYLLLSLQEHVYGKALTTAATLRGLKDGLSQLGFSSISEGVDVSLAVSRIQDKRVGSNRTREDRLYA
;
A
#
# COMPACT_ATOMS: atom_id res chain seq x y z
N MET A 1 -27.65 -33.46 55.42
CA MET A 1 -26.45 -32.69 55.80
C MET A 1 -25.28 -33.36 55.09
N ASP A 2 -24.86 -32.76 54.00
CA ASP A 2 -23.52 -33.00 53.44
C ASP A 2 -23.42 -32.20 52.17
N SER A 3 -22.73 -31.17 52.31
CA SER A 3 -21.57 -30.55 51.65
C SER A 3 -21.82 -30.16 50.22
N ILE A 4 -22.23 -28.91 50.09
CA ILE A 4 -22.02 -28.06 48.94
C ILE A 4 -20.71 -27.31 49.21
N GLU A 5 -19.61 -27.84 48.78
CA GLU A 5 -18.31 -27.13 48.69
C GLU A 5 -17.44 -27.89 47.69
N ASP A 6 -17.45 -27.52 46.39
CA ASP A 6 -16.32 -27.75 45.47
C ASP A 6 -16.58 -27.21 44.07
N HIS A 7 -17.12 -26.00 43.94
CA HIS A 7 -17.27 -25.36 42.60
C HIS A 7 -16.53 -24.03 42.43
N HIS A 8 -15.61 -23.67 43.33
CA HIS A 8 -14.93 -22.37 43.27
C HIS A 8 -13.42 -22.40 42.91
N ARG A 9 -12.88 -23.51 42.37
CA ARG A 9 -11.43 -23.60 42.15
C ARG A 9 -10.95 -23.61 40.67
N TYR A 10 -11.86 -23.44 39.75
CA TYR A 10 -11.45 -23.52 38.31
C TYR A 10 -11.63 -22.23 37.48
N GLN A 11 -12.04 -21.14 38.12
CA GLN A 11 -12.29 -19.86 37.40
C GLN A 11 -11.17 -18.82 37.49
N SER A 12 -10.16 -19.00 38.36
CA SER A 12 -9.18 -17.93 38.59
C SER A 12 -7.95 -17.95 37.69
N SER A 13 -7.54 -19.12 37.14
CA SER A 13 -6.33 -19.20 36.34
C SER A 13 -6.52 -18.71 34.91
N ASP A 14 -7.67 -18.99 34.32
CA ASP A 14 -7.93 -18.62 32.91
C ASP A 14 -8.21 -17.11 32.75
N GLU A 15 -8.80 -16.48 33.78
CA GLU A 15 -9.01 -15.02 33.78
C GLU A 15 -7.72 -14.24 34.06
N GLU A 16 -6.83 -14.74 34.91
CA GLU A 16 -5.53 -14.13 35.17
C GLU A 16 -4.60 -14.28 33.95
N ASP A 17 -4.57 -15.41 33.27
CA ASP A 17 -3.81 -15.63 32.03
C ASP A 17 -4.36 -14.77 30.87
N PHE A 18 -5.68 -14.54 30.85
CA PHE A 18 -6.30 -13.67 29.86
C PHE A 18 -6.00 -12.20 30.11
N GLN A 19 -6.01 -11.75 31.38
CA GLN A 19 -5.62 -10.40 31.74
C GLN A 19 -4.13 -10.14 31.55
N GLU A 20 -3.24 -11.08 31.89
CA GLU A 20 -1.80 -10.97 31.63
C GLU A 20 -1.47 -10.93 30.13
N SER A 21 -2.27 -11.59 29.28
CA SER A 21 -2.14 -11.51 27.83
C SER A 21 -2.64 -10.18 27.24
N ILE A 22 -3.61 -9.51 27.88
CA ILE A 22 -4.10 -8.19 27.49
C ILE A 22 -3.12 -7.09 27.92
N GLU A 23 -2.51 -7.21 29.09
CA GLU A 23 -1.50 -6.25 29.57
C GLU A 23 -0.20 -6.27 28.76
N LYS A 24 0.12 -7.39 28.13
CA LYS A 24 1.19 -7.52 27.15
C LYS A 24 0.78 -7.16 25.73
N ALA A 25 -0.28 -6.37 25.53
CA ALA A 25 -0.62 -5.82 24.23
C ALA A 25 0.62 -5.10 23.65
N VAL A 26 1.30 -5.78 22.74
CA VAL A 26 2.49 -5.26 22.06
C VAL A 26 2.09 -3.93 21.42
N THR A 27 2.54 -2.83 22.01
CA THR A 27 2.36 -1.52 21.39
C THR A 27 3.13 -1.52 20.09
N LEU A 28 2.40 -1.67 18.98
CA LEU A 28 3.00 -1.65 17.65
C LEU A 28 3.72 -0.31 17.43
N PRO A 29 4.93 -0.33 16.90
CA PRO A 29 5.73 0.86 16.70
C PRO A 29 5.02 1.82 15.75
N LYS A 30 4.96 3.11 16.12
CA LYS A 30 4.36 4.14 15.26
C LYS A 30 5.32 4.53 14.16
N PRO A 31 4.85 4.75 12.92
CA PRO A 31 5.64 5.30 11.86
C PRO A 31 6.20 6.68 12.22
N ILE A 32 7.43 6.95 11.82
CA ILE A 32 8.12 8.22 12.03
C ILE A 32 8.14 8.98 10.72
N LEU A 33 7.58 10.18 10.71
CA LEU A 33 7.61 11.06 9.56
C LEU A 33 8.75 12.06 9.68
N LEU A 34 9.63 12.05 8.69
CA LEU A 34 10.77 12.94 8.56
C LEU A 34 10.53 13.91 7.42
N TRP A 35 10.34 15.20 7.71
CA TRP A 35 10.19 16.24 6.71
C TRP A 35 11.55 16.84 6.34
N ARG A 36 11.76 17.08 5.06
CA ARG A 36 12.89 17.86 4.57
C ARG A 36 12.75 19.35 4.92
N LYS A 37 11.50 19.84 4.81
CA LYS A 37 11.06 21.15 5.29
C LYS A 37 9.70 20.95 5.94
N THR A 38 9.61 21.17 7.24
CA THR A 38 8.36 20.94 7.98
C THR A 38 7.26 21.87 7.48
N PRO A 39 6.13 21.33 7.03
CA PRO A 39 4.98 22.16 6.64
C PRO A 39 4.34 22.81 7.87
N PRO A 40 3.52 23.85 7.68
CA PRO A 40 2.76 24.48 8.76
C PRO A 40 1.96 23.42 9.53
N GLU A 41 1.92 23.52 10.86
CA GLU A 41 1.22 22.58 11.74
C GLU A 41 1.62 21.10 11.57
N ASN A 42 2.76 20.83 10.91
CA ASN A 42 3.23 19.49 10.57
C ASN A 42 2.24 18.68 9.68
N VAL A 43 1.42 19.41 8.90
CA VAL A 43 0.41 18.84 8.00
C VAL A 43 0.57 19.43 6.60
N LEU A 44 0.73 18.56 5.62
CA LEU A 44 0.78 18.91 4.20
C LEU A 44 -0.64 18.90 3.64
N SER A 45 -1.07 19.99 3.02
CA SER A 45 -2.36 20.05 2.33
C SER A 45 -2.15 19.98 0.81
N CYS A 46 -2.92 19.11 0.15
CA CYS A 46 -2.86 18.94 -1.30
C CYS A 46 -4.27 18.71 -1.87
N SER A 47 -4.44 18.85 -3.18
CA SER A 47 -5.69 18.51 -3.85
C SER A 47 -5.80 17.00 -4.06
N THR A 48 -4.69 16.37 -4.44
CA THR A 48 -4.65 14.95 -4.80
C THR A 48 -3.46 14.27 -4.13
N LEU A 49 -3.74 13.14 -3.48
CA LEU A 49 -2.75 12.22 -2.92
C LEU A 49 -2.80 10.89 -3.67
N ILE A 50 -1.67 10.48 -4.26
CA ILE A 50 -1.54 9.19 -4.94
C ILE A 50 -0.56 8.31 -4.17
N ILE A 51 -1.02 7.14 -3.71
CA ILE A 51 -0.24 6.22 -2.88
C ILE A 51 -0.04 4.92 -3.65
N GLY A 52 1.20 4.48 -3.81
CA GLY A 52 1.52 3.13 -4.31
C GLY A 52 1.77 2.19 -3.13
N THR A 53 0.91 1.21 -2.89
CA THR A 53 0.97 0.30 -1.74
C THR A 53 1.73 -0.98 -2.02
N ALA A 54 1.70 -1.45 -3.27
CA ALA A 54 2.49 -2.58 -3.74
C ALA A 54 3.77 -2.12 -4.43
N PHE A 55 4.80 -2.95 -4.40
CA PHE A 55 6.09 -2.62 -5.01
C PHE A 55 5.97 -2.24 -6.49
N GLY A 56 5.11 -2.93 -7.26
CA GLY A 56 4.86 -2.58 -8.66
C GLY A 56 4.25 -1.20 -8.84
N ALA A 57 3.26 -0.85 -8.02
CA ALA A 57 2.64 0.47 -8.02
C ALA A 57 3.65 1.56 -7.61
N SER A 58 4.48 1.28 -6.61
CA SER A 58 5.57 2.18 -6.20
C SER A 58 6.60 2.39 -7.30
N ALA A 59 7.04 1.31 -7.95
CA ALA A 59 7.96 1.39 -9.08
C ALA A 59 7.39 2.25 -10.21
N LEU A 60 6.07 2.15 -10.47
CA LEU A 60 5.36 2.96 -11.43
C LEU A 60 5.42 4.45 -11.09
N LEU A 61 5.09 4.83 -9.84
CA LEU A 61 5.13 6.21 -9.37
C LEU A 61 6.56 6.80 -9.38
N HIS A 62 7.56 5.96 -9.17
CA HIS A 62 8.95 6.41 -9.25
C HIS A 62 9.38 6.82 -10.66
N THR A 63 8.73 6.33 -11.71
CA THR A 63 9.08 6.72 -13.10
C THR A 63 8.69 8.15 -13.43
N ILE A 64 7.74 8.72 -12.70
CA ILE A 64 7.31 10.10 -12.90
C ILE A 64 8.49 11.03 -12.62
N GLN A 65 8.85 11.80 -13.62
CA GLN A 65 9.95 12.78 -13.55
C GLN A 65 9.47 14.09 -12.92
N ASN A 66 10.39 15.01 -12.67
CA ASN A 66 10.08 16.37 -12.20
C ASN A 66 9.25 16.39 -10.91
N LYS A 67 9.71 15.68 -9.89
CA LYS A 67 9.16 15.67 -8.55
C LYS A 67 10.19 16.08 -7.51
N THR A 68 9.73 16.76 -6.48
CA THR A 68 10.54 17.23 -5.35
C THR A 68 10.25 16.40 -4.11
N LEU A 69 11.32 15.90 -3.45
CA LEU A 69 11.19 15.17 -2.19
C LEU A 69 10.83 16.14 -1.06
N LEU A 70 9.70 15.91 -0.41
CA LEU A 70 9.22 16.67 0.75
C LEU A 70 9.59 16.01 2.08
N GLY A 71 9.56 14.68 2.13
CA GLY A 71 9.81 13.91 3.34
C GLY A 71 9.81 12.41 3.11
N SER A 72 9.92 11.65 4.19
CA SER A 72 9.87 10.19 4.16
C SER A 72 9.19 9.66 5.41
N LEU A 73 8.34 8.66 5.25
CA LEU A 73 7.73 7.91 6.33
C LEU A 73 8.52 6.63 6.56
N VAL A 74 9.00 6.45 7.78
CA VAL A 74 9.82 5.29 8.19
C VAL A 74 9.07 4.50 9.24
N LEU A 75 8.96 3.19 9.03
CA LEU A 75 8.42 2.28 10.02
C LEU A 75 9.58 1.72 10.87
N PRO A 76 9.53 1.84 12.20
CA PRO A 76 10.54 1.23 13.06
C PRO A 76 10.64 -0.29 12.83
N GLY A 77 11.85 -0.81 12.85
CA GLY A 77 12.12 -2.24 12.60
C GLY A 77 12.35 -2.63 11.14
N ILE A 78 12.22 -1.69 10.20
CA ILE A 78 12.65 -1.91 8.81
C ILE A 78 14.18 -1.90 8.76
N ASP A 79 14.76 -2.93 8.15
CA ASP A 79 16.20 -2.98 7.90
C ASP A 79 16.57 -2.04 6.75
N LEU A 80 17.40 -1.04 7.06
CA LEU A 80 17.85 -0.02 6.11
C LEU A 80 19.29 -0.24 5.63
N LYS A 81 19.93 -1.37 6.01
CA LYS A 81 21.35 -1.63 5.72
C LYS A 81 21.65 -1.69 4.23
N ASP A 82 20.71 -2.19 3.45
CA ASP A 82 20.87 -2.34 2.00
C ASP A 82 20.47 -1.08 1.22
N ASN A 83 20.11 0.00 1.92
CA ASN A 83 19.77 1.26 1.27
C ASN A 83 21.02 1.91 0.67
N THR A 84 20.88 2.40 -0.55
CA THR A 84 21.91 3.18 -1.26
C THR A 84 21.85 4.66 -0.83
N ALA A 85 22.92 5.40 -1.12
CA ALA A 85 22.96 6.84 -0.89
C ALA A 85 21.98 7.63 -1.78
N ASP A 86 21.54 7.05 -2.90
CA ASP A 86 20.50 7.65 -3.73
C ASP A 86 19.13 7.47 -3.08
N ILE A 87 18.64 8.55 -2.47
CA ILE A 87 17.37 8.57 -1.76
C ILE A 87 16.16 8.23 -2.66
N ASN A 88 16.30 8.43 -3.97
CA ASN A 88 15.28 8.12 -4.96
C ASN A 88 15.40 6.70 -5.53
N SER A 89 16.37 5.93 -5.07
CA SER A 89 16.53 4.56 -5.53
C SER A 89 15.28 3.74 -5.21
N PRO A 90 14.68 3.08 -6.20
CA PRO A 90 13.51 2.23 -5.99
C PRO A 90 13.83 0.97 -5.19
N THR A 91 15.12 0.65 -5.02
CA THR A 91 15.58 -0.49 -4.22
C THR A 91 15.62 -0.19 -2.74
N ASN A 92 15.70 1.10 -2.36
CA ASN A 92 15.72 1.51 -0.97
C ASN A 92 14.41 1.17 -0.26
N ALA A 93 14.53 0.66 0.96
CA ALA A 93 13.40 0.45 1.86
C ALA A 93 12.98 1.80 2.46
N ASN A 94 12.14 2.51 1.75
CA ASN A 94 11.62 3.81 2.17
C ASN A 94 10.17 4.01 1.68
N CYS A 95 9.50 5.01 2.25
CA CYS A 95 8.21 5.50 1.78
C CYS A 95 8.32 7.02 1.67
N ASN A 96 8.78 7.48 0.52
CA ASN A 96 9.06 8.88 0.28
C ASN A 96 7.80 9.63 -0.11
N ILE A 97 7.75 10.91 0.26
CA ILE A 97 6.66 11.83 -0.07
C ILE A 97 7.21 12.85 -1.06
N TYR A 98 6.61 12.88 -2.24
CA TYR A 98 7.01 13.77 -3.32
C TYR A 98 5.88 14.71 -3.72
N GLU A 99 6.22 15.91 -4.07
CA GLU A 99 5.37 16.89 -4.74
C GLU A 99 5.71 16.92 -6.23
N LEU A 100 4.72 17.02 -7.10
CA LEU A 100 4.96 17.18 -8.53
C LEU A 100 5.30 18.64 -8.85
N ASN A 101 6.42 18.89 -9.54
CA ASN A 101 6.85 20.25 -9.87
C ASN A 101 5.91 20.97 -10.86
N LEU A 102 5.25 20.20 -11.74
CA LEU A 102 4.29 20.74 -12.71
C LEU A 102 2.92 21.04 -12.09
N ASP A 103 2.56 20.32 -11.03
CA ASP A 103 1.33 20.51 -10.27
C ASP A 103 1.60 20.28 -8.78
N PRO A 104 2.02 21.31 -8.03
CA PRO A 104 2.33 21.19 -6.60
C PRO A 104 1.13 20.79 -5.73
N SER A 105 -0.08 20.80 -6.28
CA SER A 105 -1.26 20.32 -5.57
C SER A 105 -1.37 18.79 -5.56
N VAL A 106 -0.48 18.08 -6.27
CA VAL A 106 -0.42 16.62 -6.34
C VAL A 106 0.77 16.08 -5.55
N VAL A 107 0.48 15.17 -4.64
CA VAL A 107 1.47 14.49 -3.80
C VAL A 107 1.50 13.00 -4.13
N LEU A 108 2.70 12.45 -4.29
CA LEU A 108 2.94 11.04 -4.56
C LEU A 108 3.61 10.38 -3.35
N VAL A 109 3.14 9.20 -2.97
CA VAL A 109 3.69 8.41 -1.86
C VAL A 109 3.94 6.97 -2.33
N PRO A 110 5.08 6.68 -2.99
CA PRO A 110 5.47 5.32 -3.31
C PRO A 110 6.01 4.61 -2.06
N CYS A 111 5.39 3.49 -1.65
CA CYS A 111 5.89 2.61 -0.61
C CYS A 111 6.78 1.54 -1.20
N ASN A 112 8.09 1.56 -0.89
CA ASN A 112 9.08 0.64 -1.46
C ASN A 112 9.32 -0.60 -0.62
N TYR A 113 8.65 -0.75 0.51
CA TYR A 113 8.74 -1.93 1.37
C TYR A 113 7.35 -2.49 1.66
N GLU A 114 7.31 -3.76 1.96
CA GLU A 114 6.08 -4.44 2.32
C GLU A 114 5.69 -4.10 3.77
N ILE A 115 4.50 -3.57 3.94
CA ILE A 115 3.93 -3.29 5.25
C ILE A 115 3.18 -4.54 5.71
N LYS A 116 3.56 -5.07 6.88
CA LYS A 116 2.86 -6.21 7.49
C LYS A 116 1.43 -5.82 7.86
N ASP A 117 0.52 -6.78 7.85
CA ASP A 117 -0.89 -6.56 8.16
C ASP A 117 -1.11 -5.83 9.48
N GLN A 118 -0.40 -6.27 10.53
CA GLN A 118 -0.47 -5.68 11.86
C GLN A 118 -0.06 -4.20 11.91
N ASP A 119 0.84 -3.77 11.02
CA ASP A 119 1.37 -2.40 10.95
C ASP A 119 0.57 -1.51 10.01
N SER A 120 -0.25 -2.11 9.13
CA SER A 120 -0.93 -1.42 8.02
C SER A 120 -1.83 -0.28 8.48
N LEU A 121 -2.61 -0.47 9.55
CA LEU A 121 -3.48 0.58 10.07
C LEU A 121 -2.69 1.74 10.68
N ASN A 122 -1.62 1.44 11.43
CA ASN A 122 -0.77 2.48 12.02
C ASN A 122 -0.03 3.26 10.93
N PHE A 123 0.39 2.57 9.88
CA PHE A 123 1.04 3.20 8.74
C PHE A 123 0.08 4.09 7.94
N ALA A 124 -1.14 3.61 7.67
CA ALA A 124 -2.20 4.40 7.05
C ALA A 124 -2.51 5.66 7.86
N LYS A 125 -2.65 5.54 9.20
CA LYS A 125 -2.81 6.70 10.10
C LYS A 125 -1.61 7.65 10.04
N GLY A 126 -0.39 7.11 9.93
CA GLY A 126 0.83 7.91 9.80
C GLY A 126 0.82 8.78 8.55
N ILE A 127 0.38 8.25 7.40
CA ILE A 127 0.21 9.04 6.17
C ILE A 127 -0.92 10.06 6.35
N MET A 128 -2.12 9.60 6.70
CA MET A 128 -3.35 10.38 6.66
C MET A 128 -3.45 11.46 7.73
N ASN A 129 -2.72 11.34 8.83
CA ASN A 129 -2.66 12.39 9.85
C ASN A 129 -1.77 13.57 9.45
N HIS A 130 -0.81 13.31 8.55
CA HIS A 130 0.16 14.32 8.12
C HIS A 130 -0.08 14.85 6.70
N ILE A 131 -0.93 14.20 5.92
CA ILE A 131 -1.28 14.65 4.57
C ILE A 131 -2.81 14.74 4.46
N LYS A 132 -3.32 15.96 4.24
CA LYS A 132 -4.73 16.22 3.98
C LYS A 132 -4.95 16.43 2.50
N ALA A 133 -5.71 15.55 1.87
CA ALA A 133 -6.03 15.61 0.46
C ALA A 133 -7.55 15.67 0.26
N THR A 134 -7.98 16.38 -0.79
CA THR A 134 -9.39 16.39 -1.21
C THR A 134 -9.73 15.10 -1.94
N ARG A 135 -8.78 14.58 -2.73
CA ARG A 135 -8.91 13.33 -3.50
C ARG A 135 -7.76 12.39 -3.19
N ILE A 136 -8.06 11.12 -2.99
CA ILE A 136 -7.08 10.09 -2.65
C ILE A 136 -7.17 8.96 -3.67
N VAL A 137 -6.03 8.59 -4.27
CA VAL A 137 -5.92 7.46 -5.18
C VAL A 137 -4.88 6.49 -4.65
N ILE A 138 -5.31 5.29 -4.38
CA ILE A 138 -4.46 4.20 -3.91
C ILE A 138 -4.25 3.26 -5.09
N LEU A 139 -3.00 2.94 -5.40
CA LEU A 139 -2.62 1.99 -6.45
C LEU A 139 -2.12 0.72 -5.79
N ASP A 140 -2.75 -0.40 -6.12
CA ASP A 140 -2.36 -1.70 -5.57
C ASP A 140 -2.44 -2.81 -6.62
N THR A 141 -1.90 -3.96 -6.28
CA THR A 141 -1.95 -5.15 -7.15
C THR A 141 -2.59 -6.31 -6.39
N LEU A 142 -3.37 -7.10 -7.11
CA LEU A 142 -4.04 -8.28 -6.58
C LEU A 142 -3.38 -9.54 -7.13
N SER A 143 -3.11 -10.53 -6.26
CA SER A 143 -2.61 -11.82 -6.71
C SER A 143 -3.72 -12.65 -7.36
N PRO A 144 -3.47 -13.32 -8.50
CA PRO A 144 -4.45 -14.22 -9.10
C PRO A 144 -4.88 -15.36 -8.17
N SER A 145 -4.02 -15.76 -7.23
CA SER A 145 -4.34 -16.82 -6.26
C SER A 145 -5.35 -16.39 -5.19
N THR A 146 -5.51 -15.09 -4.96
CA THR A 146 -6.47 -14.54 -3.99
C THR A 146 -7.72 -13.96 -4.66
N TYR A 147 -7.72 -13.86 -5.99
CA TYR A 147 -8.86 -13.38 -6.73
C TYR A 147 -9.86 -14.50 -7.00
N LEU A 148 -11.09 -14.30 -6.55
CA LEU A 148 -12.22 -15.21 -6.77
C LEU A 148 -13.04 -14.71 -7.96
N SER A 149 -12.90 -15.37 -9.10
CA SER A 149 -13.74 -15.09 -10.25
C SER A 149 -15.13 -15.74 -10.06
N GLY A 150 -16.16 -15.04 -10.48
CA GLY A 150 -17.53 -15.59 -10.47
C GLY A 150 -17.76 -16.74 -11.46
N SER A 151 -16.78 -17.04 -12.33
CA SER A 151 -16.82 -18.14 -13.30
C SER A 151 -15.47 -18.85 -13.34
N PRO A 152 -15.42 -20.20 -13.29
CA PRO A 152 -14.17 -20.97 -13.28
C PRO A 152 -13.38 -20.89 -14.59
N ASP A 153 -14.01 -20.50 -15.70
CA ASP A 153 -13.42 -20.52 -17.04
C ASP A 153 -13.04 -19.13 -17.58
N ILE A 154 -12.87 -18.13 -16.70
CA ILE A 154 -12.48 -16.80 -17.16
C ILE A 154 -11.00 -16.79 -17.54
N GLU A 155 -10.70 -16.74 -18.84
CA GLU A 155 -9.43 -16.18 -19.32
C GLU A 155 -9.37 -14.70 -18.93
N TYR A 156 -8.40 -14.34 -18.07
CA TYR A 156 -8.21 -12.96 -17.67
C TYR A 156 -7.72 -12.13 -18.88
N ASN A 157 -8.59 -11.27 -19.38
CA ASN A 157 -8.20 -10.28 -20.38
C ASN A 157 -7.34 -9.20 -19.71
N TYR A 158 -6.05 -9.25 -19.93
CA TYR A 158 -5.11 -8.22 -19.47
C TYR A 158 -5.07 -7.03 -20.44
N PRO A 159 -4.96 -5.80 -19.93
CA PRO A 159 -4.82 -5.43 -18.51
C PRO A 159 -6.14 -5.58 -17.75
N TRP A 160 -6.11 -6.32 -16.65
CA TRP A 160 -7.26 -6.47 -15.75
C TRP A 160 -7.21 -5.36 -14.69
N LEU A 161 -8.31 -4.63 -14.54
CA LEU A 161 -8.42 -3.49 -13.63
C LEU A 161 -9.76 -3.50 -12.91
N ARG A 162 -9.73 -3.20 -11.61
CA ARG A 162 -10.91 -3.01 -10.77
C ARG A 162 -10.77 -1.78 -9.91
N LEU A 163 -11.92 -1.24 -9.52
CA LEU A 163 -12.02 -0.05 -8.69
C LEU A 163 -12.81 -0.36 -7.42
N LEU A 164 -12.30 0.12 -6.29
CA LEU A 164 -13.11 0.34 -5.09
C LEU A 164 -13.11 1.84 -4.81
N GLN A 165 -14.24 2.36 -4.35
CA GLN A 165 -14.38 3.77 -3.98
C GLN A 165 -15.18 3.90 -2.69
N THR A 166 -14.94 4.98 -1.94
CA THR A 166 -15.74 5.29 -0.75
C THR A 166 -17.21 5.53 -1.11
N ALA A 167 -18.12 5.20 -0.21
CA ALA A 167 -19.56 5.33 -0.42
C ALA A 167 -19.99 6.78 -0.73
N GLY A 168 -19.23 7.76 -0.24
CA GLY A 168 -19.46 9.18 -0.50
C GLY A 168 -18.90 9.71 -1.83
N SER A 169 -18.25 8.85 -2.64
CA SER A 169 -17.68 9.29 -3.92
C SER A 169 -18.78 9.67 -4.92
N THR A 170 -18.61 10.82 -5.55
CA THR A 170 -19.55 11.34 -6.58
C THR A 170 -19.07 11.08 -7.99
N THR A 171 -17.85 10.61 -8.18
CA THR A 171 -17.25 10.38 -9.49
C THR A 171 -17.75 9.06 -10.07
N SER A 172 -18.43 9.13 -11.22
CA SER A 172 -18.76 7.94 -12.01
C SER A 172 -17.54 7.51 -12.81
N SER A 173 -17.06 6.31 -12.59
CA SER A 173 -15.96 5.70 -13.35
C SER A 173 -16.47 4.59 -14.25
N LYS A 174 -15.82 4.44 -15.41
CA LYS A 174 -16.06 3.29 -16.32
C LYS A 174 -15.32 2.03 -15.89
N ILE A 175 -14.42 2.14 -14.90
CA ILE A 175 -13.68 0.99 -14.38
C ILE A 175 -14.64 0.09 -13.60
N PRO A 176 -14.69 -1.23 -13.90
CA PRO A 176 -15.54 -2.16 -13.16
C PRO A 176 -15.19 -2.18 -11.67
N THR A 177 -16.22 -2.26 -10.83
CA THR A 177 -16.04 -2.44 -9.38
C THR A 177 -15.51 -3.85 -9.09
N LEU A 178 -14.70 -3.98 -8.03
CA LEU A 178 -14.25 -5.30 -7.56
C LEU A 178 -15.45 -6.14 -7.14
N GLU A 179 -15.54 -7.34 -7.70
CA GLU A 179 -16.65 -8.26 -7.48
C GLU A 179 -16.60 -8.87 -6.07
N VAL A 180 -17.77 -9.04 -5.45
CA VAL A 180 -17.94 -9.83 -4.22
C VAL A 180 -17.80 -11.32 -4.60
N PRO A 181 -17.13 -12.17 -3.81
CA PRO A 181 -16.65 -11.96 -2.42
C PRO A 181 -15.16 -11.58 -2.29
N ASN A 182 -14.57 -10.96 -3.30
CA ASN A 182 -13.14 -10.58 -3.23
C ASN A 182 -12.85 -9.63 -2.07
N LEU A 183 -11.72 -9.86 -1.40
CA LEU A 183 -11.25 -9.07 -0.28
C LEU A 183 -9.93 -8.40 -0.64
N ILE A 184 -9.80 -7.16 -0.21
CA ILE A 184 -8.52 -6.43 -0.22
C ILE A 184 -7.82 -6.61 1.11
N GLN A 185 -6.50 -6.57 1.12
CA GLN A 185 -5.66 -6.82 2.28
C GLN A 185 -4.60 -5.73 2.45
N ASN A 186 -3.86 -5.81 3.52
CA ASN A 186 -2.67 -5.00 3.80
C ASN A 186 -2.93 -3.48 3.79
N LEU A 187 -1.95 -2.71 3.35
CA LEU A 187 -1.99 -1.25 3.37
C LEU A 187 -3.13 -0.66 2.50
N GLY A 188 -3.43 -1.27 1.35
CA GLY A 188 -4.54 -0.84 0.49
C GLY A 188 -5.89 -0.89 1.23
N ALA A 189 -6.16 -2.01 1.93
CA ALA A 189 -7.35 -2.18 2.75
C ALA A 189 -7.39 -1.18 3.92
N ALA A 190 -6.27 -1.00 4.62
CA ALA A 190 -6.17 -0.09 5.76
C ALA A 190 -6.41 1.37 5.36
N LEU A 191 -5.88 1.81 4.21
CA LEU A 191 -6.09 3.15 3.67
C LEU A 191 -7.55 3.36 3.26
N MET A 192 -8.13 2.42 2.50
CA MET A 192 -9.54 2.52 2.10
C MET A 192 -10.48 2.52 3.30
N GLY A 193 -10.27 1.61 4.27
CA GLY A 193 -11.04 1.57 5.50
C GLY A 193 -10.90 2.85 6.31
N TYR A 194 -9.70 3.43 6.38
CA TYR A 194 -9.50 4.74 7.02
C TYR A 194 -10.31 5.84 6.32
N CYS A 195 -10.26 5.90 4.98
CA CYS A 195 -10.99 6.89 4.21
C CYS A 195 -12.51 6.76 4.42
N GLU A 196 -13.04 5.55 4.39
CA GLU A 196 -14.47 5.29 4.61
C GLU A 196 -14.92 5.72 6.01
N VAL A 197 -14.21 5.26 7.06
CA VAL A 197 -14.53 5.59 8.45
C VAL A 197 -14.44 7.10 8.74
N ARG A 198 -13.54 7.81 8.06
CA ARG A 198 -13.39 9.27 8.19
C ARG A 198 -14.32 10.08 7.29
N GLY A 199 -15.13 9.42 6.46
CA GLY A 199 -16.05 10.07 5.54
C GLY A 199 -15.35 10.88 4.45
N LEU A 200 -14.14 10.46 4.04
CA LEU A 200 -13.40 11.08 2.94
C LEU A 200 -14.07 10.67 1.63
N LYS A 201 -14.66 11.64 0.92
CA LYS A 201 -15.57 11.33 -0.18
C LYS A 201 -14.83 10.80 -1.40
N ASP A 202 -13.90 11.50 -1.96
CA ASP A 202 -13.27 11.14 -3.22
C ASP A 202 -12.02 10.29 -3.01
N SER A 203 -12.22 9.04 -2.53
CA SER A 203 -11.15 8.08 -2.28
C SER A 203 -11.34 6.83 -3.12
N TYR A 204 -10.29 6.43 -3.82
CA TYR A 204 -10.29 5.38 -4.84
C TYR A 204 -9.14 4.41 -4.59
N LEU A 205 -9.41 3.11 -4.72
CA LEU A 205 -8.40 2.07 -4.79
C LEU A 205 -8.47 1.41 -6.17
N LEU A 206 -7.43 1.62 -6.97
CA LEU A 206 -7.22 0.94 -8.24
C LEU A 206 -6.46 -0.36 -8.00
N LEU A 207 -7.05 -1.47 -8.42
CA LEU A 207 -6.49 -2.80 -8.31
C LEU A 207 -6.20 -3.35 -9.70
N SER A 208 -4.95 -3.72 -9.95
CA SER A 208 -4.57 -4.44 -11.17
C SER A 208 -4.11 -5.86 -10.84
N LEU A 209 -4.63 -6.84 -11.59
CA LEU A 209 -4.29 -8.23 -11.36
C LEU A 209 -2.87 -8.53 -11.84
N GLN A 210 -2.10 -9.22 -11.01
CA GLN A 210 -0.81 -9.78 -11.40
C GLN A 210 -1.01 -10.95 -12.37
N GLU A 211 -0.03 -11.24 -13.19
CA GLU A 211 -0.07 -12.40 -14.10
C GLU A 211 0.59 -13.61 -13.45
N HIS A 212 0.05 -14.79 -13.73
CA HIS A 212 0.72 -16.04 -13.41
C HIS A 212 1.77 -16.34 -14.49
N VAL A 213 3.04 -16.28 -14.10
CA VAL A 213 4.17 -16.59 -14.98
C VAL A 213 5.00 -17.68 -14.30
N TYR A 214 5.10 -18.84 -14.92
CA TYR A 214 5.81 -20.02 -14.37
C TYR A 214 5.40 -20.35 -12.93
N GLY A 215 4.10 -20.36 -12.64
CA GLY A 215 3.53 -20.70 -11.33
C GLY A 215 3.70 -19.63 -10.24
N LYS A 216 4.19 -18.44 -10.57
CA LYS A 216 4.34 -17.31 -9.64
C LYS A 216 3.48 -16.14 -10.07
N ALA A 217 2.86 -15.47 -9.10
CA ALA A 217 2.19 -14.20 -9.34
C ALA A 217 3.26 -13.10 -9.54
N LEU A 218 3.26 -12.47 -10.71
CA LEU A 218 4.22 -11.45 -11.07
C LEU A 218 3.54 -10.16 -11.51
N THR A 219 4.07 -9.05 -11.06
CA THR A 219 3.74 -7.75 -11.63
C THR A 219 4.47 -7.61 -12.98
N THR A 220 3.70 -7.51 -14.04
CA THR A 220 4.18 -7.45 -15.42
C THR A 220 3.88 -6.08 -16.04
N ALA A 221 4.30 -5.90 -17.29
CA ALA A 221 3.94 -4.70 -18.05
C ALA A 221 2.42 -4.54 -18.20
N ALA A 222 1.66 -5.63 -18.34
CA ALA A 222 0.21 -5.57 -18.44
C ALA A 222 -0.44 -5.13 -17.13
N THR A 223 0.02 -5.65 -15.98
CA THR A 223 -0.39 -5.17 -14.65
C THR A 223 -0.18 -3.67 -14.49
N LEU A 224 1.01 -3.17 -14.87
CA LEU A 224 1.34 -1.76 -14.74
C LEU A 224 0.58 -0.86 -15.73
N ARG A 225 0.31 -1.35 -16.95
CA ARG A 225 -0.57 -0.65 -17.91
C ARG A 225 -1.97 -0.50 -17.34
N GLY A 226 -2.52 -1.53 -16.68
CA GLY A 226 -3.80 -1.44 -15.99
C GLY A 226 -3.85 -0.27 -15.02
N LEU A 227 -2.86 -0.12 -14.14
CA LEU A 227 -2.79 1.00 -13.20
C LEU A 227 -2.64 2.36 -13.91
N LYS A 228 -1.81 2.43 -14.96
CA LYS A 228 -1.64 3.63 -15.78
C LYS A 228 -2.95 4.05 -16.44
N ASP A 229 -3.65 3.12 -17.06
CA ASP A 229 -4.93 3.36 -17.74
C ASP A 229 -6.03 3.75 -16.73
N GLY A 230 -5.99 3.13 -15.54
CA GLY A 230 -6.88 3.48 -14.44
C GLY A 230 -6.70 4.91 -13.97
N LEU A 231 -5.47 5.39 -13.82
CA LEU A 231 -5.19 6.80 -13.51
C LEU A 231 -5.78 7.73 -14.57
N SER A 232 -5.61 7.41 -15.85
CA SER A 232 -6.19 8.20 -16.95
C SER A 232 -7.71 8.22 -16.89
N GLN A 233 -8.36 7.08 -16.65
CA GLN A 233 -9.82 6.96 -16.55
C GLN A 233 -10.40 7.70 -15.33
N LEU A 234 -9.63 7.85 -14.25
CA LEU A 234 -10.02 8.67 -13.09
C LEU A 234 -9.75 10.17 -13.27
N GLY A 235 -9.32 10.59 -14.47
CA GLY A 235 -9.09 12.00 -14.81
C GLY A 235 -7.68 12.51 -14.53
N PHE A 236 -6.71 11.62 -14.26
CA PHE A 236 -5.30 11.96 -14.03
C PHE A 236 -4.43 11.70 -15.27
N SER A 237 -4.90 12.14 -16.45
CA SER A 237 -4.24 11.89 -17.73
C SER A 237 -2.82 12.47 -17.78
N SER A 238 -2.59 13.67 -17.25
CA SER A 238 -1.25 14.28 -17.19
C SER A 238 -0.25 13.47 -16.36
N ILE A 239 -0.73 12.86 -15.26
CA ILE A 239 0.10 12.00 -14.42
C ILE A 239 0.34 10.66 -15.13
N SER A 240 -0.70 10.09 -15.72
CA SER A 240 -0.62 8.85 -16.50
C SER A 240 0.37 8.98 -17.67
N GLU A 241 0.39 10.10 -18.39
CA GLU A 241 1.33 10.38 -19.47
C GLU A 241 2.78 10.42 -18.97
N GLY A 242 3.01 10.96 -17.76
CA GLY A 242 4.33 11.00 -17.12
C GLY A 242 4.86 9.65 -16.66
N VAL A 243 4.04 8.59 -16.70
CA VAL A 243 4.41 7.24 -16.26
C VAL A 243 5.07 6.45 -17.39
N ASP A 244 6.25 5.88 -17.10
CA ASP A 244 6.97 4.96 -18.00
C ASP A 244 6.88 3.52 -17.47
N VAL A 245 6.04 2.71 -18.13
CA VAL A 245 5.81 1.30 -17.77
C VAL A 245 7.07 0.47 -18.00
N SER A 246 7.84 0.75 -19.07
CA SER A 246 9.04 -0.03 -19.41
C SER A 246 10.12 0.17 -18.35
N LEU A 247 10.32 1.41 -17.92
CA LEU A 247 11.24 1.74 -16.85
C LEU A 247 10.81 1.14 -15.51
N ALA A 248 9.49 1.11 -15.20
CA ALA A 248 8.98 0.49 -13.99
C ALA A 248 9.23 -1.04 -13.99
N VAL A 249 9.05 -1.71 -15.13
CA VAL A 249 9.34 -3.15 -15.27
C VAL A 249 10.82 -3.44 -15.02
N SER A 250 11.73 -2.65 -15.61
CA SER A 250 13.19 -2.86 -15.39
C SER A 250 13.55 -2.73 -13.91
N ARG A 251 13.01 -1.74 -13.20
CA ARG A 251 13.22 -1.55 -11.76
C ARG A 251 12.73 -2.72 -10.91
N ILE A 252 11.60 -3.33 -11.29
CA ILE A 252 11.08 -4.52 -10.61
C ILE A 252 12.02 -5.70 -10.81
N GLN A 253 12.57 -5.86 -12.01
CA GLN A 253 13.53 -6.92 -12.33
C GLN A 253 14.84 -6.75 -11.57
N ASP A 254 15.40 -5.55 -11.52
CA ASP A 254 16.63 -5.23 -10.80
C ASP A 254 16.55 -5.58 -9.31
N LYS A 255 15.43 -5.23 -8.65
CA LYS A 255 15.21 -5.57 -7.24
C LYS A 255 15.15 -7.08 -7.02
N ARG A 256 14.56 -7.84 -7.94
CA ARG A 256 14.50 -9.31 -7.84
C ARG A 256 15.88 -9.94 -7.95
N VAL A 257 16.70 -9.45 -8.86
CA VAL A 257 18.10 -9.94 -9.05
C VAL A 257 18.93 -9.63 -7.79
N GLY A 258 18.82 -8.42 -7.25
CA GLY A 258 19.50 -8.02 -6.01
C GLY A 258 19.08 -8.89 -4.80
N SER A 259 17.79 -9.16 -4.65
CA SER A 259 17.27 -10.01 -3.56
C SER A 259 17.72 -11.47 -3.66
N ASN A 260 17.90 -12.01 -4.86
CA ASN A 260 18.39 -13.37 -5.03
C ASN A 260 19.89 -13.48 -4.71
N ARG A 261 20.71 -12.50 -5.09
CA ARG A 261 22.14 -12.47 -4.74
C ARG A 261 22.36 -12.45 -3.23
N THR A 262 21.69 -11.58 -2.51
CA THR A 262 21.80 -11.50 -1.05
C THR A 262 21.32 -12.78 -0.34
N ARG A 263 20.42 -13.54 -0.94
CA ARG A 263 19.97 -14.82 -0.39
C ARG A 263 20.97 -15.96 -0.65
N GLU A 264 21.60 -15.96 -1.80
CA GLU A 264 22.68 -16.92 -2.13
C GLU A 264 23.93 -16.67 -1.27
N ASP A 265 24.35 -15.40 -1.10
CA ASP A 265 25.48 -15.04 -0.25
C ASP A 265 25.29 -15.44 1.24
N ARG A 266 24.05 -15.47 1.72
CA ARG A 266 23.74 -15.95 3.09
C ARG A 266 23.71 -17.47 3.20
N LEU A 267 23.61 -18.22 2.10
CA LEU A 267 23.65 -19.68 2.13
C LEU A 267 25.07 -20.24 2.10
N TYR A 268 26.05 -19.41 1.74
CA TYR A 268 27.46 -19.78 1.65
C TYR A 268 28.36 -19.07 2.68
N ALA A 269 27.79 -18.28 3.60
CA ALA A 269 28.46 -17.65 4.75
C ALA A 269 28.14 -18.40 6.05
#